data_c478ce68d00940f385369e503155d3ae
#
_entry.id   c478ce68d00940f385369e503155d3ae
#
_cell.length_a   1.000
_cell.length_b   1.000
_cell.length_c   1.000
_cell.angle_alpha   90.00
_cell.angle_beta   90.00
_cell.angle_gamma   90.00
#
_symmetry.space_group_name_H-M   'P 1'
#
loop_
_entity.id
_entity.type
_entity.pdbx_description
1 polymer ?
#
loop_
_entity_poly.entity_id
_entity_poly.type
_entity_poly.pdbx_seq_one_letter_code
_entity_poly.pdbx_strand_id
1 'polypeptide(L)'
;WIDENSLTATKPGSGIVIAVKRLKQDGFQGHKEWLAEVNYLGQLYHPNLVKLIGYCLEDEHRLLVYEFMPRGSLENHLFRRGSYFQPLSWSLRLKVALGAAKGLAFLHSAETRVIYRDFKTSNILLDTNYNAKLSDFGLAKDGPTGDKSHVSTRVMGTYGYAAPEYLATGHLSARSDVYSFGVVLLEMLSGRRVVDKNRPSGEHKLVEWAKPYLANKRKIFRVLDNRLEGQYTIEGAFKAATLALRCLSIDAKLRPSMNEVVTALEQLQDSNDSRINHNNTNSVPRRRRQSADDATGGRSTTAYPQPSASPLYA
;
A
#
# COMPACT_ATOMS: atom_id res chain seq x y z
N TRP A 1 -8.53 18.88 14.33
CA TRP A 1 -9.77 18.35 14.89
C TRP A 1 -10.95 19.19 14.42
N ILE A 2 -12.00 18.54 13.95
CA ILE A 2 -13.25 19.19 13.51
C ILE A 2 -14.46 18.50 14.16
N ASP A 3 -15.53 19.25 14.36
CA ASP A 3 -16.82 18.71 14.75
C ASP A 3 -17.41 17.86 13.64
N GLU A 4 -17.97 16.70 13.97
CA GLU A 4 -18.43 15.70 12.99
C GLU A 4 -19.65 16.20 12.17
N ASN A 5 -20.50 17.04 12.78
CA ASN A 5 -21.74 17.52 12.15
C ASN A 5 -21.56 18.86 11.45
N SER A 6 -20.94 19.83 12.13
CA SER A 6 -20.77 21.18 11.60
C SER A 6 -19.51 21.36 10.74
N LEU A 7 -18.58 20.41 10.81
CA LEU A 7 -17.25 20.46 10.17
C LEU A 7 -16.42 21.69 10.58
N THR A 8 -16.79 22.36 11.67
CA THR A 8 -16.04 23.50 12.21
C THR A 8 -14.87 23.03 13.08
N ALA A 9 -13.85 23.89 13.22
CA ALA A 9 -12.70 23.59 14.07
C ALA A 9 -13.10 23.38 15.53
N THR A 10 -12.54 22.34 16.16
CA THR A 10 -12.76 22.03 17.59
C THR A 10 -11.44 21.92 18.36
N LYS A 11 -11.55 21.74 19.69
CA LYS A 11 -10.39 21.49 20.54
C LYS A 11 -9.80 20.10 20.29
N PRO A 12 -8.49 19.93 20.45
CA PRO A 12 -7.86 18.60 20.40
C PRO A 12 -8.55 17.59 21.33
N GLY A 13 -8.84 16.41 20.80
CA GLY A 13 -9.55 15.36 21.51
C GLY A 13 -11.08 15.42 21.38
N SER A 14 -11.65 16.42 20.72
CA SER A 14 -13.09 16.57 20.43
C SER A 14 -13.36 16.40 18.95
N GLY A 15 -14.36 15.61 18.56
CA GLY A 15 -14.72 15.38 17.17
C GLY A 15 -13.74 14.44 16.43
N ILE A 16 -13.58 14.63 15.14
CA ILE A 16 -12.75 13.80 14.27
C ILE A 16 -11.43 14.46 13.90
N VAL A 17 -10.38 13.63 13.75
CA VAL A 17 -9.08 14.08 13.27
C VAL A 17 -9.10 14.14 11.74
N ILE A 18 -8.57 15.22 11.17
CA ILE A 18 -8.41 15.42 9.74
C ILE A 18 -6.94 15.59 9.37
N ALA A 19 -6.64 15.38 8.08
CA ALA A 19 -5.36 15.74 7.50
C ALA A 19 -5.54 16.94 6.56
N VAL A 20 -4.69 17.96 6.71
CA VAL A 20 -4.70 19.15 5.85
C VAL A 20 -3.44 19.19 5.01
N LYS A 21 -3.58 19.18 3.69
CA LYS A 21 -2.51 19.37 2.72
C LYS A 21 -2.54 20.81 2.24
N ARG A 22 -1.47 21.55 2.53
CA ARG A 22 -1.27 22.90 1.97
C ARG A 22 -0.37 22.78 0.75
N LEU A 23 -0.84 23.21 -0.41
CA LEU A 23 -0.02 23.25 -1.61
C LEU A 23 0.85 24.52 -1.59
N LYS A 24 2.09 24.36 -2.06
CA LYS A 24 3.00 25.49 -2.20
C LYS A 24 2.48 26.44 -3.27
N GLN A 25 2.63 27.73 -3.03
CA GLN A 25 2.17 28.80 -3.92
C GLN A 25 2.95 28.86 -5.24
N ASP A 26 4.15 28.28 -5.28
CA ASP A 26 5.08 28.43 -6.39
C ASP A 26 4.67 27.59 -7.58
N GLY A 27 3.99 28.23 -8.54
CA GLY A 27 3.88 27.76 -9.90
C GLY A 27 2.51 27.25 -10.34
N PHE A 28 2.31 27.37 -11.65
CA PHE A 28 1.14 26.90 -12.40
C PHE A 28 0.87 25.38 -12.24
N GLN A 29 1.91 24.59 -11.99
CA GLN A 29 1.80 23.14 -11.79
C GLN A 29 1.05 22.80 -10.50
N GLY A 30 1.35 23.44 -9.37
CA GLY A 30 0.69 23.20 -8.10
C GLY A 30 -0.81 23.49 -8.14
N HIS A 31 -1.22 24.56 -8.87
CA HIS A 31 -2.64 24.85 -9.08
C HIS A 31 -3.36 23.78 -9.86
N LYS A 32 -2.74 23.24 -10.95
CA LYS A 32 -3.32 22.14 -11.71
C LYS A 32 -3.48 20.87 -10.89
N GLU A 33 -2.49 20.55 -10.05
CA GLU A 33 -2.54 19.39 -9.15
C GLU A 33 -3.66 19.53 -8.12
N TRP A 34 -3.80 20.74 -7.53
CA TRP A 34 -4.90 21.04 -6.62
C TRP A 34 -6.26 20.87 -7.28
N LEU A 35 -6.47 21.43 -8.49
CA LEU A 35 -7.69 21.27 -9.25
C LEU A 35 -7.98 19.81 -9.58
N ALA A 36 -6.98 19.04 -9.96
CA ALA A 36 -7.13 17.62 -10.25
C ALA A 36 -7.60 16.85 -9.02
N GLU A 37 -7.00 17.09 -7.84
CA GLU A 37 -7.44 16.45 -6.59
C GLU A 37 -8.87 16.83 -6.21
N VAL A 38 -9.25 18.10 -6.31
CA VAL A 38 -10.63 18.55 -6.05
C VAL A 38 -11.62 17.88 -7.02
N ASN A 39 -11.28 17.86 -8.31
CA ASN A 39 -12.18 17.32 -9.33
C ASN A 39 -12.35 15.80 -9.21
N TYR A 40 -11.27 15.04 -9.01
CA TYR A 40 -11.36 13.58 -8.92
C TYR A 40 -11.91 13.15 -7.57
N LEU A 41 -11.33 13.55 -6.46
CA LEU A 41 -11.76 13.12 -5.13
C LEU A 41 -13.06 13.76 -4.66
N GLY A 42 -13.48 14.87 -5.28
CA GLY A 42 -14.81 15.45 -5.05
C GLY A 42 -15.96 14.68 -5.69
N GLN A 43 -15.67 13.81 -6.68
CA GLN A 43 -16.66 13.05 -7.43
C GLN A 43 -16.53 11.53 -7.25
N LEU A 44 -15.32 11.03 -6.96
CA LEU A 44 -15.04 9.61 -6.85
C LEU A 44 -15.11 9.15 -5.39
N TYR A 45 -16.00 8.21 -5.14
CA TYR A 45 -16.15 7.59 -3.83
C TYR A 45 -15.93 6.08 -3.91
N HIS A 46 -14.91 5.59 -3.17
CA HIS A 46 -14.61 4.17 -3.07
C HIS A 46 -13.89 3.88 -1.74
N PRO A 47 -14.12 2.73 -1.06
CA PRO A 47 -13.47 2.41 0.22
C PRO A 47 -11.94 2.40 0.17
N ASN A 48 -11.35 2.16 -1.00
CA ASN A 48 -9.90 2.17 -1.20
C ASN A 48 -9.37 3.47 -1.84
N LEU A 49 -10.13 4.56 -1.81
CA LEU A 49 -9.68 5.92 -2.10
C LEU A 49 -9.77 6.77 -0.83
N VAL A 50 -8.82 7.69 -0.64
CA VAL A 50 -8.89 8.64 0.47
C VAL A 50 -10.07 9.58 0.26
N LYS A 51 -10.84 9.84 1.33
CA LYS A 51 -11.99 10.74 1.27
C LYS A 51 -11.53 12.20 1.37
N LEU A 52 -11.83 13.00 0.37
CA LEU A 52 -11.75 14.46 0.46
C LEU A 52 -12.96 14.95 1.25
N ILE A 53 -12.74 15.67 2.35
CA ILE A 53 -13.77 16.25 3.21
C ILE A 53 -14.14 17.65 2.72
N GLY A 54 -13.13 18.41 2.26
CA GLY A 54 -13.31 19.76 1.77
C GLY A 54 -12.03 20.36 1.21
N TYR A 55 -12.13 21.57 0.72
CA TYR A 55 -11.03 22.35 0.21
C TYR A 55 -11.20 23.82 0.53
N CYS A 56 -10.10 24.60 0.47
CA CYS A 56 -10.14 26.05 0.60
C CYS A 56 -9.29 26.66 -0.51
N LEU A 57 -9.86 27.69 -1.12
CA LEU A 57 -9.18 28.57 -2.06
C LEU A 57 -9.48 29.99 -1.64
N GLU A 58 -8.67 30.52 -0.74
CA GLU A 58 -8.78 31.91 -0.25
C GLU A 58 -7.41 32.57 -0.40
N ASP A 59 -7.40 33.81 -0.89
CA ASP A 59 -6.19 34.56 -1.23
C ASP A 59 -5.25 33.72 -2.10
N GLU A 60 -4.07 33.43 -1.57
CA GLU A 60 -3.06 32.59 -2.21
C GLU A 60 -3.01 31.17 -1.62
N HIS A 61 -3.90 30.84 -0.69
CA HIS A 61 -3.90 29.55 -0.01
C HIS A 61 -4.74 28.51 -0.77
N ARG A 62 -4.13 27.35 -1.03
CA ARG A 62 -4.81 26.17 -1.60
C ARG A 62 -4.67 25.04 -0.62
N LEU A 63 -5.77 24.76 0.08
CA LEU A 63 -5.81 23.68 1.08
C LEU A 63 -6.71 22.55 0.59
N LEU A 64 -6.35 21.35 0.96
CA LEU A 64 -7.18 20.16 0.79
C LEU A 64 -7.31 19.48 2.15
N VAL A 65 -8.53 19.12 2.53
CA VAL A 65 -8.87 18.51 3.82
C VAL A 65 -9.33 17.08 3.59
N TYR A 66 -8.65 16.13 4.21
CA TYR A 66 -8.91 14.70 4.03
C TYR A 66 -9.23 14.02 5.35
N GLU A 67 -9.84 12.84 5.25
CA GLU A 67 -9.85 11.89 6.35
C GLU A 67 -8.41 11.61 6.82
N PHE A 68 -8.23 11.46 8.12
CA PHE A 68 -6.92 11.19 8.68
C PHE A 68 -6.59 9.69 8.59
N MET A 69 -5.41 9.37 8.10
CA MET A 69 -4.91 8.00 7.95
C MET A 69 -3.86 7.71 9.04
N PRO A 70 -4.26 7.11 10.17
CA PRO A 70 -3.43 7.07 11.38
C PRO A 70 -2.18 6.20 11.27
N ARG A 71 -2.13 5.28 10.30
CA ARG A 71 -0.94 4.46 10.08
C ARG A 71 0.01 5.04 9.01
N GLY A 72 -0.34 6.19 8.42
CA GLY A 72 0.50 6.83 7.40
C GLY A 72 0.62 6.00 6.12
N SER A 73 1.76 6.09 5.43
CA SER A 73 1.96 5.45 4.13
C SER A 73 2.56 4.05 4.23
N LEU A 74 2.29 3.22 3.22
CA LEU A 74 2.91 1.90 3.04
C LEU A 74 4.44 1.99 2.98
N GLU A 75 4.98 3.06 2.39
CA GLU A 75 6.42 3.33 2.33
C GLU A 75 7.06 3.30 3.71
N ASN A 76 6.45 3.98 4.69
CA ASN A 76 6.94 4.03 6.05
C ASN A 76 7.00 2.65 6.70
N HIS A 77 6.04 1.77 6.40
CA HIS A 77 5.99 0.42 6.96
C HIS A 77 6.97 -0.55 6.30
N LEU A 78 7.24 -0.39 5.00
CA LEU A 78 8.15 -1.29 4.29
C LEU A 78 9.63 -0.96 4.55
N PHE A 79 9.98 0.35 4.57
CA PHE A 79 11.37 0.78 4.48
C PHE A 79 11.92 1.44 5.75
N ARG A 80 11.08 1.70 6.75
CA ARG A 80 11.53 2.22 8.03
C ARG A 80 12.37 1.15 8.75
N ARG A 81 13.55 1.54 9.19
CA ARG A 81 14.47 0.67 9.91
C ARG A 81 14.54 1.11 11.37
N GLY A 82 14.71 0.15 12.26
CA GLY A 82 14.85 0.37 13.69
C GLY A 82 14.30 -0.81 14.49
N SER A 83 14.89 -1.14 15.63
CA SER A 83 14.53 -2.28 16.47
C SER A 83 13.10 -2.25 17.01
N TYR A 84 12.47 -1.07 17.02
CA TYR A 84 11.10 -0.87 17.52
C TYR A 84 10.01 -1.06 16.44
N PHE A 85 10.38 -1.23 15.16
CA PHE A 85 9.40 -1.35 14.09
C PHE A 85 9.19 -2.80 13.69
N GLN A 86 7.96 -3.29 13.95
CA GLN A 86 7.52 -4.58 13.44
C GLN A 86 7.25 -4.45 11.92
N PRO A 87 7.88 -5.28 11.08
CA PRO A 87 7.59 -5.29 9.65
C PRO A 87 6.17 -5.78 9.40
N LEU A 88 5.52 -5.27 8.35
CA LEU A 88 4.24 -5.82 7.90
C LEU A 88 4.40 -7.31 7.60
N SER A 89 3.51 -8.12 8.17
CA SER A 89 3.44 -9.56 7.90
C SER A 89 3.05 -9.84 6.44
N TRP A 90 3.28 -11.07 6.00
CA TRP A 90 2.87 -11.53 4.67
C TRP A 90 1.37 -11.28 4.41
N SER A 91 0.50 -11.67 5.33
CA SER A 91 -0.95 -11.50 5.21
C SER A 91 -1.35 -10.03 5.12
N LEU A 92 -0.75 -9.15 5.93
CA LEU A 92 -1.00 -7.71 5.86
C LEU A 92 -0.51 -7.10 4.54
N ARG A 93 0.64 -7.55 4.01
CA ARG A 93 1.11 -7.08 2.69
C ARG A 93 0.16 -7.48 1.58
N LEU A 94 -0.38 -8.70 1.59
CA LEU A 94 -1.41 -9.13 0.64
C LEU A 94 -2.71 -8.35 0.80
N LYS A 95 -3.17 -8.12 2.04
CA LYS A 95 -4.35 -7.30 2.32
C LYS A 95 -4.21 -5.87 1.74
N VAL A 96 -3.07 -5.24 1.99
CA VAL A 96 -2.77 -3.89 1.47
C VAL A 96 -2.69 -3.90 -0.06
N ALA A 97 -2.02 -4.90 -0.66
CA ALA A 97 -1.95 -5.05 -2.11
C ALA A 97 -3.34 -5.22 -2.74
N LEU A 98 -4.20 -6.05 -2.14
CA LEU A 98 -5.57 -6.25 -2.61
C LEU A 98 -6.40 -4.97 -2.53
N GLY A 99 -6.34 -4.24 -1.40
CA GLY A 99 -7.05 -2.97 -1.26
C GLY A 99 -6.60 -1.93 -2.28
N ALA A 100 -5.28 -1.79 -2.49
CA ALA A 100 -4.72 -0.89 -3.50
C ALA A 100 -5.12 -1.30 -4.93
N ALA A 101 -5.15 -2.62 -5.22
CA ALA A 101 -5.61 -3.14 -6.51
C ALA A 101 -7.11 -2.83 -6.75
N LYS A 102 -7.97 -2.98 -5.72
CA LYS A 102 -9.40 -2.62 -5.81
C LYS A 102 -9.58 -1.13 -6.08
N GLY A 103 -8.80 -0.26 -5.45
CA GLY A 103 -8.80 1.18 -5.75
C GLY A 103 -8.46 1.48 -7.21
N LEU A 104 -7.38 0.88 -7.75
CA LEU A 104 -7.03 1.04 -9.18
C LEU A 104 -8.06 0.41 -10.12
N ALA A 105 -8.63 -0.75 -9.78
CA ALA A 105 -9.65 -1.39 -10.60
C ALA A 105 -10.91 -0.51 -10.72
N PHE A 106 -11.31 0.15 -9.64
CA PHE A 106 -12.40 1.13 -9.65
C PHE A 106 -12.06 2.31 -10.58
N LEU A 107 -10.86 2.89 -10.47
CA LEU A 107 -10.44 4.00 -11.34
C LEU A 107 -10.42 3.62 -12.81
N HIS A 108 -10.02 2.37 -13.12
CA HIS A 108 -9.94 1.86 -14.49
C HIS A 108 -11.28 1.33 -15.04
N SER A 109 -12.36 1.34 -14.26
CA SER A 109 -13.67 0.84 -14.70
C SER A 109 -14.22 1.62 -15.90
N ALA A 110 -15.18 1.02 -16.61
CA ALA A 110 -15.78 1.64 -17.78
C ALA A 110 -16.53 2.94 -17.47
N GLU A 111 -17.01 3.08 -16.22
CA GLU A 111 -17.72 4.26 -15.75
C GLU A 111 -16.78 5.39 -15.36
N THR A 112 -15.67 5.08 -14.70
CA THR A 112 -14.74 6.06 -14.15
C THR A 112 -13.68 6.49 -15.16
N ARG A 113 -13.01 5.53 -15.79
CA ARG A 113 -11.97 5.73 -16.83
C ARG A 113 -10.88 6.73 -16.45
N VAL A 114 -10.36 6.64 -15.21
CA VAL A 114 -9.29 7.49 -14.71
C VAL A 114 -7.98 6.72 -14.65
N ILE A 115 -6.90 7.32 -15.13
CA ILE A 115 -5.52 6.83 -14.99
C ILE A 115 -4.88 7.58 -13.81
N TYR A 116 -4.43 6.83 -12.81
CA TYR A 116 -3.90 7.40 -11.56
C TYR A 116 -2.51 8.04 -11.72
N ARG A 117 -1.64 7.43 -12.55
CA ARG A 117 -0.36 7.98 -13.03
C ARG A 117 0.78 8.06 -12.01
N ASP A 118 0.54 8.16 -10.72
CA ASP A 118 1.58 8.22 -9.69
C ASP A 118 1.40 7.14 -8.61
N PHE A 119 1.19 5.90 -9.05
CA PHE A 119 1.05 4.77 -8.15
C PHE A 119 2.40 4.36 -7.56
N LYS A 120 2.56 4.57 -6.25
CA LYS A 120 3.78 4.30 -5.47
C LYS A 120 3.47 4.05 -4.01
N THR A 121 4.39 3.48 -3.26
CA THR A 121 4.21 3.12 -1.85
C THR A 121 3.92 4.30 -0.93
N SER A 122 4.41 5.51 -1.23
CA SER A 122 4.12 6.71 -0.44
C SER A 122 2.69 7.23 -0.63
N ASN A 123 2.02 6.91 -1.74
CA ASN A 123 0.66 7.34 -2.05
C ASN A 123 -0.41 6.30 -1.65
N ILE A 124 0.00 5.16 -1.07
CA ILE A 124 -0.88 4.16 -0.47
C ILE A 124 -0.90 4.42 1.03
N LEU A 125 -1.98 4.99 1.53
CA LEU A 125 -2.17 5.26 2.96
C LEU A 125 -2.93 4.12 3.63
N LEU A 126 -2.71 3.95 4.94
CA LEU A 126 -3.28 2.86 5.72
C LEU A 126 -4.13 3.40 6.87
N ASP A 127 -5.36 2.88 6.98
CA ASP A 127 -6.23 3.16 8.13
C ASP A 127 -5.83 2.34 9.37
N THR A 128 -6.59 2.48 10.47
CA THR A 128 -6.35 1.74 11.73
C THR A 128 -6.28 0.23 11.54
N ASN A 129 -7.03 -0.31 10.57
CA ASN A 129 -7.18 -1.73 10.29
C ASN A 129 -6.27 -2.22 9.14
N TYR A 130 -5.31 -1.39 8.71
CA TYR A 130 -4.46 -1.65 7.54
C TYR A 130 -5.24 -1.81 6.22
N ASN A 131 -6.40 -1.18 6.07
CA ASN A 131 -7.03 -1.05 4.78
C ASN A 131 -6.28 0.01 3.97
N ALA A 132 -5.98 -0.32 2.72
CA ALA A 132 -5.27 0.58 1.82
C ALA A 132 -6.23 1.59 1.21
N LYS A 133 -5.80 2.85 1.15
CA LYS A 133 -6.49 3.93 0.44
C LYS A 133 -5.51 4.70 -0.43
N LEU A 134 -5.84 4.88 -1.71
CA LEU A 134 -5.04 5.66 -2.65
C LEU A 134 -5.24 7.16 -2.37
N SER A 135 -4.15 7.91 -2.34
CA SER A 135 -4.10 9.35 -2.06
C SER A 135 -3.28 10.08 -3.13
N ASP A 136 -3.32 11.42 -3.13
CA ASP A 136 -2.56 12.26 -4.07
C ASP A 136 -2.95 12.05 -5.55
N PHE A 137 -4.09 12.62 -5.94
CA PHE A 137 -4.66 12.58 -7.29
C PHE A 137 -4.20 13.74 -8.17
N GLY A 138 -3.21 14.51 -7.74
CA GLY A 138 -2.73 15.70 -8.46
C GLY A 138 -2.24 15.42 -9.89
N LEU A 139 -1.78 14.19 -10.16
CA LEU A 139 -1.34 13.77 -11.49
C LEU A 139 -2.35 12.90 -12.25
N ALA A 140 -3.49 12.59 -11.65
CA ALA A 140 -4.53 11.77 -12.28
C ALA A 140 -5.04 12.40 -13.57
N LYS A 141 -5.53 11.58 -14.49
CA LYS A 141 -5.98 12.02 -15.81
C LYS A 141 -7.09 11.13 -16.35
N ASP A 142 -8.04 11.73 -17.05
CA ASP A 142 -9.04 10.98 -17.78
C ASP A 142 -8.37 10.05 -18.80
N GLY A 143 -8.85 8.83 -18.84
CA GLY A 143 -8.41 7.83 -19.79
C GLY A 143 -8.89 8.13 -21.21
N PRO A 144 -8.45 7.32 -22.19
CA PRO A 144 -8.83 7.51 -23.58
C PRO A 144 -10.32 7.29 -23.77
N THR A 145 -10.89 8.06 -24.72
CA THR A 145 -12.30 7.96 -25.15
C THR A 145 -12.40 7.52 -26.59
N GLY A 146 -13.53 6.92 -26.97
CA GLY A 146 -13.75 6.35 -28.31
C GLY A 146 -12.77 5.21 -28.59
N ASP A 147 -12.25 5.14 -29.81
CA ASP A 147 -11.33 4.09 -30.26
C ASP A 147 -9.86 4.29 -29.86
N LYS A 148 -9.58 5.31 -29.04
CA LYS A 148 -8.21 5.60 -28.58
C LYS A 148 -7.76 4.60 -27.52
N SER A 149 -6.54 4.10 -27.63
CA SER A 149 -5.92 3.17 -26.69
C SER A 149 -5.12 3.85 -25.56
N HIS A 150 -4.79 5.13 -25.71
CA HIS A 150 -3.96 5.90 -24.78
C HIS A 150 -4.24 7.41 -24.88
N VAL A 151 -3.73 8.15 -23.92
CA VAL A 151 -3.68 9.61 -23.91
C VAL A 151 -2.23 10.05 -24.07
N SER A 152 -1.94 10.89 -25.07
CA SER A 152 -0.61 11.50 -25.23
C SER A 152 -0.46 12.66 -24.24
N THR A 153 0.60 12.63 -23.44
CA THR A 153 0.83 13.65 -22.41
C THR A 153 2.32 13.75 -22.06
N ARG A 154 2.72 14.91 -21.51
CA ARG A 154 4.06 15.05 -20.94
C ARG A 154 4.30 13.95 -19.91
N VAL A 155 5.49 13.33 -19.94
CA VAL A 155 5.89 12.32 -18.96
C VAL A 155 6.00 12.98 -17.58
N MET A 156 5.24 12.47 -16.64
CA MET A 156 5.21 12.88 -15.22
C MET A 156 5.08 11.63 -14.36
N GLY A 157 5.26 11.79 -13.04
CA GLY A 157 5.22 10.71 -12.08
C GLY A 157 6.58 10.46 -11.44
N THR A 158 6.72 9.39 -10.71
CA THR A 158 7.88 9.11 -9.87
C THR A 158 8.86 8.17 -10.57
N TYR A 159 10.15 8.55 -10.57
CA TYR A 159 11.23 7.75 -11.18
C TYR A 159 11.28 6.33 -10.59
N GLY A 160 11.38 5.33 -11.47
CA GLY A 160 11.42 3.91 -11.12
C GLY A 160 10.06 3.21 -11.14
N TYR A 161 8.94 3.96 -11.04
CA TYR A 161 7.59 3.39 -11.08
C TYR A 161 6.93 3.51 -12.46
N ALA A 162 7.35 4.47 -13.28
CA ALA A 162 6.75 4.73 -14.58
C ALA A 162 7.02 3.61 -15.60
N ALA A 163 5.98 3.26 -16.35
CA ALA A 163 6.05 2.21 -17.37
C ALA A 163 6.99 2.60 -18.54
N PRO A 164 7.75 1.64 -19.12
CA PRO A 164 8.76 1.92 -20.13
C PRO A 164 8.18 2.56 -21.40
N GLU A 165 7.02 2.13 -21.88
CA GLU A 165 6.35 2.73 -23.04
C GLU A 165 5.92 4.18 -22.79
N TYR A 166 5.45 4.45 -21.57
CA TYR A 166 5.07 5.81 -21.18
C TYR A 166 6.29 6.74 -21.15
N LEU A 167 7.42 6.26 -20.58
CA LEU A 167 8.68 7.02 -20.59
C LEU A 167 9.20 7.30 -22.00
N ALA A 168 9.06 6.32 -22.91
CA ALA A 168 9.60 6.41 -24.26
C ALA A 168 8.73 7.26 -25.20
N THR A 169 7.40 7.23 -25.04
CA THR A 169 6.47 7.78 -26.05
C THR A 169 5.53 8.85 -25.51
N GLY A 170 5.40 9.00 -24.18
CA GLY A 170 4.37 9.83 -23.57
C GLY A 170 2.96 9.24 -23.66
N HIS A 171 2.79 8.00 -24.14
CA HIS A 171 1.50 7.31 -24.24
C HIS A 171 1.09 6.74 -22.90
N LEU A 172 0.15 7.40 -22.25
CA LEU A 172 -0.38 7.02 -20.94
C LEU A 172 -1.66 6.20 -21.09
N SER A 173 -1.76 5.09 -20.38
CA SER A 173 -2.96 4.24 -20.35
C SER A 173 -3.14 3.59 -18.98
N ALA A 174 -4.28 2.96 -18.74
CA ALA A 174 -4.50 2.14 -17.53
C ALA A 174 -3.42 1.04 -17.36
N ARG A 175 -2.85 0.53 -18.47
CA ARG A 175 -1.75 -0.45 -18.43
C ARG A 175 -0.45 0.14 -17.86
N SER A 176 -0.28 1.46 -17.89
CA SER A 176 0.85 2.14 -17.25
C SER A 176 0.75 2.07 -15.73
N ASP A 177 -0.46 2.24 -15.16
CA ASP A 177 -0.70 2.06 -13.71
C ASP A 177 -0.49 0.58 -13.29
N VAL A 178 -0.86 -0.38 -14.15
CA VAL A 178 -0.62 -1.81 -13.88
C VAL A 178 0.89 -2.09 -13.75
N TYR A 179 1.73 -1.46 -14.57
CA TYR A 179 3.18 -1.58 -14.41
C TYR A 179 3.64 -1.01 -13.07
N SER A 180 3.18 0.18 -12.70
CA SER A 180 3.50 0.81 -11.41
C SER A 180 3.03 -0.04 -10.24
N PHE A 181 1.86 -0.69 -10.35
CA PHE A 181 1.37 -1.67 -9.38
C PHE A 181 2.32 -2.87 -9.26
N GLY A 182 2.82 -3.39 -10.37
CA GLY A 182 3.83 -4.46 -10.38
C GLY A 182 5.11 -4.08 -9.64
N VAL A 183 5.56 -2.83 -9.78
CA VAL A 183 6.72 -2.29 -9.04
C VAL A 183 6.42 -2.28 -7.52
N VAL A 184 5.28 -1.75 -7.11
CA VAL A 184 4.89 -1.70 -5.69
C VAL A 184 4.73 -3.11 -5.11
N LEU A 185 4.11 -4.03 -5.85
CA LEU A 185 4.01 -5.44 -5.41
C LEU A 185 5.40 -6.05 -5.22
N LEU A 186 6.35 -5.76 -6.09
CA LEU A 186 7.74 -6.22 -5.95
C LEU A 186 8.45 -5.59 -4.73
N GLU A 187 8.19 -4.31 -4.42
CA GLU A 187 8.66 -3.67 -3.19
C GLU A 187 8.06 -4.35 -1.95
N MET A 188 6.77 -4.71 -1.98
CA MET A 188 6.12 -5.46 -0.90
C MET A 188 6.70 -6.86 -0.71
N LEU A 189 7.06 -7.55 -1.79
CA LEU A 189 7.65 -8.89 -1.72
C LEU A 189 9.08 -8.86 -1.20
N SER A 190 9.86 -7.87 -1.62
CA SER A 190 11.30 -7.80 -1.36
C SER A 190 11.68 -6.99 -0.13
N GLY A 191 10.82 -6.08 0.33
CA GLY A 191 11.17 -5.09 1.35
C GLY A 191 12.28 -4.12 0.90
N ARG A 192 12.50 -3.98 -0.42
CA ARG A 192 13.50 -3.10 -1.02
C ARG A 192 12.81 -1.97 -1.77
N ARG A 193 13.43 -0.78 -1.75
CA ARG A 193 12.98 0.36 -2.57
C ARG A 193 13.22 0.10 -4.05
N VAL A 194 12.36 0.63 -4.90
CA VAL A 194 12.48 0.55 -6.37
C VAL A 194 13.84 1.03 -6.87
N VAL A 195 14.38 2.08 -6.26
CA VAL A 195 15.74 2.59 -6.49
C VAL A 195 16.45 2.77 -5.14
N ASP A 196 17.60 2.13 -4.99
CA ASP A 196 18.45 2.24 -3.78
C ASP A 196 19.93 2.30 -4.19
N LYS A 197 20.51 3.50 -4.17
CA LYS A 197 21.91 3.74 -4.53
C LYS A 197 22.92 3.17 -3.50
N ASN A 198 22.45 2.79 -2.31
CA ASN A 198 23.29 2.18 -1.28
C ASN A 198 23.50 0.67 -1.48
N ARG A 199 22.91 0.07 -2.50
CA ARG A 199 23.07 -1.33 -2.87
C ARG A 199 24.32 -1.52 -3.74
N PRO A 200 24.82 -2.76 -3.83
CA PRO A 200 25.90 -3.11 -4.78
C PRO A 200 25.54 -2.73 -6.22
N SER A 201 26.58 -2.50 -7.03
CA SER A 201 26.41 -2.29 -8.47
C SER A 201 25.62 -3.46 -9.08
N GLY A 202 24.62 -3.15 -9.93
CA GLY A 202 23.68 -4.14 -10.49
C GLY A 202 22.44 -4.42 -9.64
N GLU A 203 22.37 -3.93 -8.38
CA GLU A 203 21.19 -4.05 -7.52
C GLU A 203 20.48 -2.71 -7.24
N HIS A 204 20.95 -1.61 -7.81
CA HIS A 204 20.40 -0.27 -7.58
C HIS A 204 18.96 -0.14 -8.04
N LYS A 205 18.56 -0.86 -9.09
CA LYS A 205 17.21 -0.84 -9.66
C LYS A 205 16.53 -2.18 -9.39
N LEU A 206 15.53 -2.15 -8.53
CA LEU A 206 14.85 -3.35 -8.03
C LEU A 206 14.28 -4.22 -9.15
N VAL A 207 13.60 -3.60 -10.13
CA VAL A 207 12.93 -4.33 -11.22
C VAL A 207 13.94 -5.08 -12.10
N GLU A 208 15.03 -4.42 -12.47
CA GLU A 208 16.07 -5.02 -13.31
C GLU A 208 16.77 -6.19 -12.57
N TRP A 209 17.08 -5.98 -11.31
CA TRP A 209 17.71 -6.99 -10.46
C TRP A 209 16.82 -8.20 -10.19
N ALA A 210 15.53 -7.98 -9.92
CA ALA A 210 14.63 -9.07 -9.49
C ALA A 210 14.12 -9.94 -10.64
N LYS A 211 13.88 -9.37 -11.83
CA LYS A 211 13.26 -10.07 -12.98
C LYS A 211 13.84 -11.47 -13.26
N PRO A 212 15.18 -11.70 -13.29
CA PRO A 212 15.74 -13.03 -13.55
C PRO A 212 15.39 -14.10 -12.52
N TYR A 213 15.00 -13.69 -11.30
CA TYR A 213 14.68 -14.59 -10.20
C TYR A 213 13.18 -14.88 -10.09
N LEU A 214 12.31 -13.93 -10.51
CA LEU A 214 10.85 -14.03 -10.33
C LEU A 214 10.23 -15.17 -11.13
N ALA A 215 10.78 -15.51 -12.29
CA ALA A 215 10.27 -16.60 -13.15
C ALA A 215 10.66 -18.00 -12.66
N ASN A 216 11.52 -18.12 -11.65
CA ASN A 216 12.05 -19.40 -11.20
C ASN A 216 11.68 -19.68 -9.74
N LYS A 217 10.80 -20.66 -9.52
CA LYS A 217 10.33 -21.08 -8.20
C LYS A 217 11.46 -21.41 -7.22
N ARG A 218 12.61 -21.94 -7.72
CA ARG A 218 13.77 -22.28 -6.88
C ARG A 218 14.65 -21.06 -6.55
N LYS A 219 14.49 -19.94 -7.26
CA LYS A 219 15.33 -18.74 -7.09
C LYS A 219 14.59 -17.56 -6.45
N ILE A 220 13.28 -17.65 -6.32
CA ILE A 220 12.43 -16.56 -5.81
C ILE A 220 12.82 -16.10 -4.41
N PHE A 221 13.29 -17.00 -3.54
CA PHE A 221 13.71 -16.66 -2.17
C PHE A 221 14.83 -15.62 -2.12
N ARG A 222 15.59 -15.43 -3.21
CA ARG A 222 16.60 -14.36 -3.33
C ARG A 222 15.99 -12.97 -3.36
N VAL A 223 14.74 -12.87 -3.79
CA VAL A 223 14.01 -11.61 -3.91
C VAL A 223 13.18 -11.33 -2.67
N LEU A 224 12.68 -12.36 -2.01
CA LEU A 224 11.77 -12.22 -0.87
C LEU A 224 12.48 -11.57 0.33
N ASP A 225 11.72 -10.75 1.04
CA ASP A 225 12.13 -10.13 2.29
C ASP A 225 12.36 -11.18 3.37
N ASN A 226 13.56 -11.29 3.90
CA ASN A 226 13.92 -12.27 4.94
C ASN A 226 13.07 -12.11 6.20
N ARG A 227 12.51 -10.91 6.45
CA ARG A 227 11.59 -10.65 7.58
C ARG A 227 10.25 -11.38 7.44
N LEU A 228 9.95 -11.94 6.26
CA LEU A 228 8.75 -12.73 5.97
C LEU A 228 8.97 -14.24 6.08
N GLU A 229 10.17 -14.69 6.44
CA GLU A 229 10.48 -16.11 6.54
C GLU A 229 9.52 -16.82 7.47
N GLY A 230 9.04 -18.00 7.06
CA GLY A 230 8.05 -18.79 7.79
C GLY A 230 6.58 -18.31 7.68
N GLN A 231 6.31 -17.14 7.09
CA GLN A 231 4.96 -16.56 7.02
C GLN A 231 4.23 -16.89 5.72
N TYR A 232 4.89 -17.43 4.71
CA TYR A 232 4.31 -17.73 3.39
C TYR A 232 4.60 -19.16 2.98
N THR A 233 3.87 -19.63 1.95
CA THR A 233 4.22 -20.87 1.24
C THR A 233 5.05 -20.53 0.02
N ILE A 234 5.95 -21.42 -0.37
CA ILE A 234 6.70 -21.26 -1.61
C ILE A 234 5.76 -21.11 -2.81
N GLU A 235 4.63 -21.84 -2.82
CA GLU A 235 3.61 -21.74 -3.86
C GLU A 235 2.94 -20.36 -3.87
N GLY A 236 2.49 -19.86 -2.71
CA GLY A 236 1.88 -18.53 -2.58
C GLY A 236 2.86 -17.43 -2.97
N ALA A 237 4.11 -17.51 -2.50
CA ALA A 237 5.14 -16.55 -2.85
C ALA A 237 5.44 -16.55 -4.36
N PHE A 238 5.48 -17.74 -4.98
CA PHE A 238 5.70 -17.87 -6.42
C PHE A 238 4.54 -17.32 -7.25
N LYS A 239 3.28 -17.55 -6.82
CA LYS A 239 2.09 -16.95 -7.46
C LYS A 239 2.14 -15.43 -7.38
N ALA A 240 2.45 -14.85 -6.22
CA ALA A 240 2.56 -13.40 -6.05
C ALA A 240 3.69 -12.80 -6.92
N ALA A 241 4.84 -13.48 -7.00
CA ALA A 241 5.95 -13.07 -7.85
C ALA A 241 5.62 -13.16 -9.35
N THR A 242 4.92 -14.22 -9.75
CA THR A 242 4.45 -14.38 -11.13
C THR A 242 3.47 -13.27 -11.50
N LEU A 243 2.57 -12.89 -10.58
CA LEU A 243 1.67 -11.75 -10.77
C LEU A 243 2.45 -10.44 -10.96
N ALA A 244 3.44 -10.17 -10.08
CA ALA A 244 4.30 -9.00 -10.22
C ALA A 244 5.03 -9.01 -11.58
N LEU A 245 5.58 -10.14 -12.01
CA LEU A 245 6.28 -10.28 -13.29
C LEU A 245 5.36 -10.00 -14.48
N ARG A 246 4.10 -10.48 -14.46
CA ARG A 246 3.09 -10.19 -15.49
C ARG A 246 2.77 -8.71 -15.55
N CYS A 247 2.57 -8.05 -14.40
CA CYS A 247 2.37 -6.59 -14.35
C CYS A 247 3.58 -5.81 -14.91
N LEU A 248 4.80 -6.31 -14.70
CA LEU A 248 6.06 -5.70 -15.17
C LEU A 248 6.42 -6.08 -16.61
N SER A 249 5.50 -6.64 -17.41
CA SER A 249 5.75 -6.92 -18.83
C SER A 249 6.16 -5.64 -19.59
N ILE A 250 7.16 -5.76 -20.47
CA ILE A 250 7.58 -4.66 -21.36
C ILE A 250 6.44 -4.31 -22.31
N ASP A 251 5.81 -5.33 -22.90
CA ASP A 251 4.62 -5.12 -23.72
C ASP A 251 3.40 -4.86 -22.81
N ALA A 252 2.86 -3.65 -22.89
CA ALA A 252 1.68 -3.22 -22.14
C ALA A 252 0.44 -4.11 -22.40
N LYS A 253 0.31 -4.71 -23.58
CA LYS A 253 -0.81 -5.59 -23.95
C LYS A 253 -0.79 -6.90 -23.17
N LEU A 254 0.37 -7.36 -22.76
CA LEU A 254 0.54 -8.61 -21.98
C LEU A 254 0.32 -8.41 -20.47
N ARG A 255 0.24 -7.18 -20.00
CA ARG A 255 -0.09 -6.91 -18.58
C ARG A 255 -1.55 -7.26 -18.31
N PRO A 256 -1.87 -7.84 -17.14
CA PRO A 256 -3.28 -8.10 -16.76
C PRO A 256 -4.05 -6.79 -16.59
N SER A 257 -5.37 -6.84 -16.65
CA SER A 257 -6.24 -5.78 -16.13
C SER A 257 -6.18 -5.74 -14.60
N MET A 258 -6.57 -4.61 -13.98
CA MET A 258 -6.61 -4.57 -12.51
C MET A 258 -7.68 -5.50 -11.93
N ASN A 259 -8.75 -5.81 -12.63
CA ASN A 259 -9.73 -6.82 -12.19
C ASN A 259 -9.11 -8.23 -12.13
N GLU A 260 -8.30 -8.61 -13.12
CA GLU A 260 -7.54 -9.88 -13.08
C GLU A 260 -6.52 -9.90 -11.94
N VAL A 261 -5.88 -8.75 -11.63
CA VAL A 261 -4.98 -8.60 -10.49
C VAL A 261 -5.74 -8.79 -9.17
N VAL A 262 -6.91 -8.17 -9.01
CA VAL A 262 -7.77 -8.33 -7.82
C VAL A 262 -8.11 -9.81 -7.62
N THR A 263 -8.62 -10.49 -8.65
CA THR A 263 -8.97 -11.92 -8.58
C THR A 263 -7.77 -12.79 -8.17
N ALA A 264 -6.59 -12.52 -8.73
CA ALA A 264 -5.38 -13.27 -8.39
C ALA A 264 -4.95 -13.05 -6.92
N LEU A 265 -5.10 -11.83 -6.39
CA LEU A 265 -4.78 -11.52 -5.00
C LEU A 265 -5.80 -12.09 -4.01
N GLU A 266 -7.08 -12.13 -4.36
CA GLU A 266 -8.12 -12.78 -3.57
C GLU A 266 -7.84 -14.28 -3.41
N GLN A 267 -7.54 -14.99 -4.50
CA GLN A 267 -7.13 -16.39 -4.46
C GLN A 267 -5.88 -16.66 -3.60
N LEU A 268 -4.95 -15.69 -3.56
CA LEU A 268 -3.78 -15.79 -2.70
C LEU A 268 -4.13 -15.63 -1.21
N GLN A 269 -5.06 -14.75 -0.86
CA GLN A 269 -5.53 -14.59 0.52
C GLN A 269 -6.29 -15.82 1.01
N ASP A 270 -7.25 -16.31 0.25
CA ASP A 270 -8.04 -17.51 0.60
C ASP A 270 -7.15 -18.73 0.86
N SER A 271 -6.13 -18.92 0.02
CA SER A 271 -5.14 -19.98 0.18
C SER A 271 -4.30 -19.86 1.45
N ASN A 272 -4.08 -18.66 1.94
CA ASN A 272 -3.33 -18.35 3.15
C ASN A 272 -4.21 -18.57 4.41
N ASP A 273 -5.46 -18.11 4.39
CA ASP A 273 -6.40 -18.21 5.50
C ASP A 273 -6.84 -19.65 5.79
N SER A 274 -7.02 -20.46 4.76
CA SER A 274 -7.32 -21.89 4.88
C SER A 274 -6.23 -22.66 5.64
N ARG A 275 -4.97 -22.25 5.56
CA ARG A 275 -3.86 -22.86 6.29
C ARG A 275 -3.80 -22.48 7.76
N ILE A 276 -4.08 -21.21 8.07
CA ILE A 276 -4.09 -20.73 9.46
C ILE A 276 -5.16 -21.50 10.24
N ASN A 277 -6.32 -21.75 9.63
CA ASN A 277 -7.40 -22.51 10.24
C ASN A 277 -7.04 -24.01 10.43
N HIS A 278 -6.35 -24.64 9.46
CA HIS A 278 -5.92 -26.05 9.60
C HIS A 278 -4.83 -26.24 10.66
N ASN A 279 -3.94 -25.28 10.87
CA ASN A 279 -2.92 -25.36 11.91
C ASN A 279 -3.51 -25.19 13.34
N ASN A 280 -4.61 -24.43 13.48
CA ASN A 280 -5.30 -24.23 14.74
C ASN A 280 -6.17 -25.42 15.15
N THR A 281 -6.65 -26.24 14.20
CA THR A 281 -7.47 -27.42 14.50
C THR A 281 -6.63 -28.65 14.90
N ASN A 282 -5.34 -28.67 14.63
CA ASN A 282 -4.45 -29.80 14.96
C ASN A 282 -3.71 -29.66 16.30
N SER A 283 -3.96 -28.64 17.09
CA SER A 283 -3.48 -28.55 18.46
C SER A 283 -4.44 -29.27 19.45
N VAL A 284 -4.44 -30.60 19.39
CA VAL A 284 -5.08 -31.41 20.45
C VAL A 284 -4.29 -31.19 21.75
N PRO A 285 -4.93 -30.85 22.87
CA PRO A 285 -4.20 -30.70 24.13
C PRO A 285 -3.67 -32.08 24.54
N ARG A 286 -2.36 -32.20 24.61
CA ARG A 286 -1.69 -33.37 25.17
C ARG A 286 -2.13 -33.50 26.62
N ARG A 287 -3.04 -34.46 26.91
CA ARG A 287 -3.43 -34.85 28.27
C ARG A 287 -2.17 -35.15 29.07
N ARG A 288 -1.86 -34.26 30.01
CA ARG A 288 -0.84 -34.47 31.04
C ARG A 288 -1.35 -35.59 31.94
N ARG A 289 -0.69 -36.75 31.89
CA ARG A 289 -0.87 -37.80 32.93
C ARG A 289 -0.51 -37.20 34.28
N GLN A 290 -1.48 -37.14 35.18
CA GLN A 290 -1.24 -36.88 36.60
C GLN A 290 -0.59 -38.13 37.21
N SER A 291 0.61 -37.97 37.73
CA SER A 291 1.14 -38.80 38.82
C SER A 291 0.91 -38.02 40.11
N ALA A 292 0.17 -38.64 40.99
CA ALA A 292 0.02 -38.20 42.38
C ALA A 292 1.33 -38.50 43.12
N ASP A 293 1.79 -37.53 43.93
CA ASP A 293 2.23 -37.76 45.29
C ASP A 293 2.66 -36.45 45.95
N ASP A 294 2.02 -36.23 47.08
CA ASP A 294 2.39 -35.65 48.40
C ASP A 294 3.10 -34.28 48.55
N ALA A 295 2.31 -33.45 49.18
CA ALA A 295 2.50 -32.71 50.49
C ALA A 295 3.73 -31.81 50.68
N THR A 296 3.42 -30.57 51.01
CA THR A 296 3.79 -29.68 52.11
C THR A 296 4.21 -28.27 51.70
N GLY A 297 3.44 -27.31 52.17
CA GLY A 297 3.84 -26.11 52.93
C GLY A 297 4.62 -25.01 52.20
N GLY A 298 4.04 -23.80 52.15
CA GLY A 298 4.82 -22.58 52.00
C GLY A 298 4.10 -21.41 51.30
N ARG A 299 3.44 -20.57 52.12
CA ARG A 299 2.97 -19.22 51.68
C ARG A 299 4.16 -18.35 51.28
N SER A 300 4.08 -17.70 50.15
CA SER A 300 4.76 -16.43 49.92
C SER A 300 4.01 -15.61 48.87
N THR A 301 3.52 -14.48 49.34
CA THR A 301 2.93 -13.39 48.57
C THR A 301 4.03 -12.61 47.90
N THR A 302 3.99 -12.46 46.56
CA THR A 302 4.77 -11.42 45.86
C THR A 302 3.85 -10.64 44.95
N ALA A 303 3.78 -9.33 45.25
CA ALA A 303 3.04 -8.32 44.55
C ALA A 303 3.68 -8.01 43.19
N TYR A 304 2.85 -7.75 42.18
CA TYR A 304 3.28 -7.22 40.89
C TYR A 304 3.56 -5.70 40.98
N PRO A 305 4.62 -5.18 40.36
CA PRO A 305 4.84 -3.74 40.29
C PRO A 305 3.99 -3.12 39.15
N GLN A 306 3.34 -2.02 39.49
CA GLN A 306 2.67 -1.13 38.52
C GLN A 306 3.68 -0.31 37.72
N PRO A 307 3.41 0.01 36.42
CA PRO A 307 4.29 0.87 35.64
C PRO A 307 4.11 2.34 36.04
N SER A 308 5.22 3.00 36.32
CA SER A 308 5.33 4.43 36.61
C SER A 308 5.15 5.25 35.31
N ALA A 309 4.39 6.34 35.42
CA ALA A 309 4.23 7.35 34.39
C ALA A 309 5.53 8.14 34.18
N SER A 310 5.91 8.35 32.91
CA SER A 310 7.00 9.23 32.53
C SER A 310 6.51 10.68 32.36
N PRO A 311 7.31 11.69 32.73
CA PRO A 311 6.90 13.09 32.68
C PRO A 311 6.95 13.66 31.26
N LEU A 312 5.97 14.49 30.95
CA LEU A 312 5.88 15.37 29.79
C LEU A 312 6.98 16.45 29.88
N TYR A 313 7.72 16.65 28.81
CA TYR A 313 8.53 17.85 28.60
C TYR A 313 7.74 18.90 27.82
N ALA A 314 7.89 20.13 28.30
CA ALA A 314 7.33 21.37 27.80
C ALA A 314 7.86 21.77 26.42
#